data_7c5f341c9b932456dc951900c1dbbf2f
#
_entry.id   7c5f341c9b932456dc951900c1dbbf2f
#
_cell.length_a   1.000
_cell.length_b   1.000
_cell.length_c   1.000
_cell.angle_alpha   90.00
_cell.angle_beta   90.00
_cell.angle_gamma   90.00
#
_symmetry.space_group_name_H-M   'P 1'
#
loop_
_entity.id
_entity.type
_entity.pdbx_description
1 polymer ?
#
loop_
_entity_poly.entity_id
_entity_poly.type
_entity_poly.pdbx_seq_one_letter_code
_entity_poly.pdbx_strand_id
1 'polypeptide(L)'
;MCSQSQFGNQGEGSGSPLRTAIRILDEGNHDFCYEGEMNIDTALDPDLRARLFPDNRMEGPANVLVFAHADAASGVRNILKMKGGGLEVGPILMGMGNRAHVVSPSITARGLLNMAAIAGTPVAQYG
;
A
#
# COMPACT_ATOMS: atom_id res chain seq x y z
N MET A 1 -7.11 -0.51 2.22
CA MET A 1 -7.15 0.50 1.14
C MET A 1 -7.44 1.87 1.72
N CYS A 2 -6.65 2.90 1.39
CA CYS A 2 -6.64 4.19 2.09
C CYS A 2 -7.26 5.33 1.28
N SER A 3 -8.23 6.03 1.88
CA SER A 3 -8.87 7.22 1.32
C SER A 3 -9.22 8.22 2.43
N GLN A 4 -9.80 9.36 2.07
CA GLN A 4 -10.42 10.26 3.05
C GLN A 4 -11.79 9.78 3.52
N SER A 5 -12.41 8.85 2.81
CA SER A 5 -13.70 8.24 3.16
C SER A 5 -13.48 7.04 4.07
N GLN A 6 -14.47 6.73 4.89
CA GLN A 6 -14.47 5.57 5.76
C GLN A 6 -15.69 4.70 5.42
N PHE A 7 -15.47 3.57 4.76
CA PHE A 7 -16.49 2.59 4.38
C PHE A 7 -17.70 3.21 3.69
N GLY A 8 -17.46 4.13 2.76
CA GLY A 8 -18.49 4.74 1.94
C GLY A 8 -19.24 5.91 2.55
N ASN A 9 -18.79 6.45 3.69
CA ASN A 9 -19.48 7.56 4.37
C ASN A 9 -19.45 8.90 3.61
N GLN A 10 -18.64 9.02 2.56
CA GLN A 10 -18.48 10.25 1.75
C GLN A 10 -18.89 10.07 0.27
N GLY A 11 -19.91 9.28 -0.01
CA GLY A 11 -20.50 9.17 -1.34
C GLY A 11 -19.52 8.92 -2.48
N GLU A 12 -19.71 9.59 -3.60
CA GLU A 12 -18.79 9.53 -4.75
C GLU A 12 -17.61 10.48 -4.55
N GLY A 13 -16.41 9.96 -4.54
CA GLY A 13 -15.18 10.72 -4.34
C GLY A 13 -13.96 9.84 -4.55
N SER A 14 -12.83 10.24 -3.96
CA SER A 14 -11.56 9.49 -4.06
C SER A 14 -11.64 8.04 -3.55
N GLY A 15 -12.62 7.71 -2.74
CA GLY A 15 -12.87 6.35 -2.27
C GLY A 15 -13.56 5.42 -3.28
N SER A 16 -14.24 5.95 -4.31
CA SER A 16 -15.00 5.15 -5.26
C SER A 16 -14.16 4.08 -5.99
N PRO A 17 -12.95 4.37 -6.53
CA PRO A 17 -12.10 3.35 -7.13
C PRO A 17 -11.68 2.26 -6.16
N LEU A 18 -11.42 2.61 -4.89
CA LEU A 18 -11.00 1.66 -3.87
C LEU A 18 -12.15 0.74 -3.43
N ARG A 19 -13.38 1.26 -3.32
CA ARG A 19 -14.57 0.43 -3.08
C ARG A 19 -14.81 -0.55 -4.22
N THR A 20 -14.63 -0.10 -5.47
CA THR A 20 -14.73 -0.98 -6.63
C THR A 20 -13.66 -2.08 -6.57
N ALA A 21 -12.42 -1.73 -6.20
CA ALA A 21 -11.34 -2.71 -6.04
C ALA A 21 -11.65 -3.74 -4.94
N ILE A 22 -12.21 -3.31 -3.79
CA ILE A 22 -12.63 -4.23 -2.73
C ILE A 22 -13.71 -5.18 -3.22
N ARG A 23 -14.74 -4.66 -3.93
CA ARG A 23 -15.78 -5.51 -4.49
C ARG A 23 -15.23 -6.57 -5.45
N ILE A 24 -14.25 -6.21 -6.28
CA ILE A 24 -13.58 -7.16 -7.18
C ILE A 24 -12.80 -8.21 -6.37
N LEU A 25 -12.12 -7.79 -5.29
CA LEU A 25 -11.44 -8.74 -4.40
C LEU A 25 -12.44 -9.67 -3.70
N ASP A 26 -13.60 -9.17 -3.30
CA ASP A 26 -14.65 -9.98 -2.66
C ASP A 26 -15.24 -11.06 -3.60
N GLU A 27 -15.13 -10.89 -4.92
CA GLU A 27 -15.54 -11.87 -5.93
C GLU A 27 -14.48 -12.98 -6.13
N GLY A 28 -13.24 -12.77 -5.65
CA GLY A 28 -12.11 -13.68 -5.78
C GLY A 28 -11.86 -14.52 -4.52
N ASN A 29 -10.95 -15.48 -4.65
CA ASN A 29 -10.40 -16.22 -3.52
C ASN A 29 -8.94 -15.80 -3.30
N HIS A 30 -8.65 -15.14 -2.19
CA HIS A 30 -7.34 -14.60 -1.87
C HIS A 30 -6.82 -15.13 -0.54
N ASP A 31 -5.51 -15.39 -0.47
CA ASP A 31 -4.80 -15.87 0.71
C ASP A 31 -4.26 -14.75 1.61
N PHE A 32 -4.65 -13.50 1.32
CA PHE A 32 -4.27 -12.33 2.10
C PHE A 32 -5.49 -11.56 2.61
N CYS A 33 -5.34 -10.92 3.77
CA CYS A 33 -6.37 -10.07 4.34
C CYS A 33 -6.34 -8.68 3.68
N TYR A 34 -7.52 -8.16 3.36
CA TYR A 34 -7.70 -6.81 2.82
C TYR A 34 -8.93 -6.15 3.43
N GLU A 35 -8.91 -4.83 3.55
CA GLU A 35 -10.00 -4.07 4.12
C GLU A 35 -10.00 -2.62 3.61
N GLY A 36 -11.09 -1.93 3.77
CA GLY A 36 -11.28 -0.51 3.51
C GLY A 36 -12.60 -0.25 2.77
N GLU A 37 -12.75 0.89 2.26
CA GLU A 37 -11.83 2.03 2.31
C GLU A 37 -11.83 2.70 3.69
N MET A 38 -10.71 3.17 4.15
CA MET A 38 -10.59 3.82 5.46
C MET A 38 -9.47 4.87 5.49
N ASN A 39 -9.46 5.71 6.50
CA ASN A 39 -8.37 6.63 6.75
C ASN A 39 -7.09 5.88 7.15
N ILE A 40 -5.93 6.51 6.95
CA ILE A 40 -4.62 5.90 7.23
C ILE A 40 -4.46 5.58 8.73
N ASP A 41 -4.89 6.47 9.61
CA ASP A 41 -4.88 6.25 11.06
C ASP A 41 -5.69 5.01 11.45
N THR A 42 -6.89 4.88 10.89
CA THR A 42 -7.74 3.70 11.08
C THR A 42 -7.10 2.42 10.54
N ALA A 43 -6.35 2.50 9.45
CA ALA A 43 -5.61 1.36 8.91
C ALA A 43 -4.45 0.94 9.81
N LEU A 44 -3.78 1.89 10.46
CA LEU A 44 -2.58 1.64 11.26
C LEU A 44 -2.84 1.40 12.74
N ASP A 45 -3.97 1.86 13.27
CA ASP A 45 -4.37 1.72 14.67
C ASP A 45 -5.53 0.71 14.79
N PRO A 46 -5.26 -0.53 15.25
CA PRO A 46 -6.29 -1.56 15.42
C PRO A 46 -7.35 -1.19 16.45
N ASP A 47 -6.98 -0.47 17.52
CA ASP A 47 -7.92 -0.08 18.57
C ASP A 47 -8.88 1.00 18.07
N LEU A 48 -8.38 1.97 17.32
CA LEU A 48 -9.21 2.96 16.63
C LEU A 48 -10.15 2.27 15.65
N ARG A 49 -9.62 1.34 14.84
CA ARG A 49 -10.43 0.61 13.86
C ARG A 49 -11.53 -0.22 14.52
N ALA A 50 -11.23 -0.96 15.57
CA ALA A 50 -12.21 -1.77 16.28
C ALA A 50 -13.33 -0.93 16.89
N ARG A 51 -13.03 0.29 17.37
CA ARG A 51 -14.04 1.22 17.88
C ARG A 51 -14.97 1.77 16.80
N LEU A 52 -14.40 2.07 15.61
CA LEU A 52 -15.16 2.65 14.50
C LEU A 52 -15.90 1.58 13.69
N PHE A 53 -15.29 0.42 13.53
CA PHE A 53 -15.77 -0.67 12.68
C PHE A 53 -15.56 -2.02 13.38
N PRO A 54 -16.45 -2.39 14.32
CA PRO A 54 -16.31 -3.64 15.09
C PRO A 54 -16.29 -4.90 14.22
N ASP A 55 -16.97 -4.87 13.07
CA ASP A 55 -17.10 -6.00 12.14
C ASP A 55 -16.00 -6.01 11.05
N ASN A 56 -14.91 -5.25 11.23
CA ASN A 56 -13.82 -5.24 10.26
C ASN A 56 -13.09 -6.60 10.20
N ARG A 57 -12.56 -6.92 9.02
CA ARG A 57 -11.92 -8.22 8.72
C ARG A 57 -10.45 -8.31 9.11
N MET A 58 -9.82 -7.19 9.46
CA MET A 58 -8.38 -7.14 9.73
C MET A 58 -8.05 -7.33 11.20
N GLU A 59 -7.07 -8.19 11.46
CA GLU A 59 -6.38 -8.25 12.74
C GLU A 59 -5.05 -7.48 12.67
N GLY A 60 -4.75 -6.72 13.72
CA GLY A 60 -3.51 -5.94 13.79
C GLY A 60 -3.45 -4.73 12.84
N PRO A 61 -2.32 -4.01 12.81
CA PRO A 61 -2.12 -2.87 11.92
C PRO A 61 -1.93 -3.30 10.46
N ALA A 62 -2.35 -2.45 9.51
CA ALA A 62 -2.07 -2.70 8.10
C ALA A 62 -0.55 -2.63 7.82
N ASN A 63 -0.02 -3.60 7.12
CA ASN A 63 1.36 -3.64 6.66
C ASN A 63 1.53 -3.21 5.18
N VAL A 64 0.43 -3.09 4.45
CA VAL A 64 0.38 -2.55 3.08
C VAL A 64 -0.70 -1.49 2.99
N LEU A 65 -0.35 -0.31 2.50
CA LEU A 65 -1.27 0.80 2.27
C LEU A 65 -1.45 1.00 0.76
N VAL A 66 -2.67 0.88 0.28
CA VAL A 66 -3.03 1.07 -1.14
C VAL A 66 -3.79 2.37 -1.30
N PHE A 67 -3.39 3.20 -2.25
CA PHE A 67 -3.97 4.51 -2.54
C PHE A 67 -4.51 4.55 -3.98
N ALA A 68 -5.61 5.25 -4.19
CA ALA A 68 -6.17 5.46 -5.53
C ALA A 68 -5.34 6.41 -6.40
N HIS A 69 -4.56 7.30 -5.78
CA HIS A 69 -3.80 8.36 -6.45
C HIS A 69 -2.34 8.38 -6.00
N ALA A 70 -1.44 8.53 -6.97
CA ALA A 70 -0.01 8.58 -6.73
C ALA A 70 0.41 9.77 -5.84
N ASP A 71 -0.27 10.91 -5.93
CA ASP A 71 0.03 12.08 -5.11
C ASP A 71 -0.17 11.81 -3.61
N ALA A 72 -1.28 11.15 -3.25
CA ALA A 72 -1.55 10.76 -1.87
C ALA A 72 -0.49 9.77 -1.35
N ALA A 73 -0.18 8.75 -2.13
CA ALA A 73 0.85 7.78 -1.81
C ALA A 73 2.23 8.43 -1.66
N SER A 74 2.58 9.35 -2.57
CA SER A 74 3.86 10.07 -2.54
C SER A 74 3.98 10.96 -1.30
N GLY A 75 2.92 11.67 -0.92
CA GLY A 75 2.91 12.50 0.30
C GLY A 75 3.19 11.67 1.55
N VAL A 76 2.47 10.56 1.72
CA VAL A 76 2.67 9.63 2.86
C VAL A 76 4.06 9.02 2.85
N ARG A 77 4.54 8.54 1.70
CA ARG A 77 5.89 7.98 1.53
C ARG A 77 6.95 9.00 1.96
N ASN A 78 6.85 10.26 1.54
CA ASN A 78 7.82 11.29 1.88
C ASN A 78 7.85 11.59 3.39
N ILE A 79 6.70 11.62 4.05
CA ILE A 79 6.61 11.79 5.50
C ILE A 79 7.27 10.59 6.21
N LEU A 80 6.94 9.37 5.81
CA LEU A 80 7.52 8.16 6.39
C LEU A 80 9.03 8.09 6.20
N LYS A 81 9.54 8.49 5.04
CA LYS A 81 10.98 8.59 4.78
C LYS A 81 11.70 9.54 5.74
N MET A 82 11.08 10.68 6.03
CA MET A 82 11.69 11.72 6.88
C MET A 82 11.54 11.45 8.38
N LYS A 83 10.47 10.76 8.79
CA LYS A 83 10.10 10.58 10.20
C LYS A 83 10.19 9.13 10.68
N GLY A 84 10.14 8.15 9.80
CA GLY A 84 10.05 6.75 10.15
C GLY A 84 11.36 6.10 10.61
N GLY A 85 12.50 6.75 10.45
CA GLY A 85 13.83 6.25 10.88
C GLY A 85 14.29 4.97 10.17
N GLY A 86 13.53 4.45 9.22
CA GLY A 86 13.83 3.24 8.47
C GLY A 86 14.57 3.51 7.16
N LEU A 87 14.99 2.44 6.49
CA LEU A 87 15.57 2.49 5.16
C LEU A 87 14.45 2.39 4.11
N GLU A 88 14.34 3.41 3.26
CA GLU A 88 13.47 3.34 2.09
C GLU A 88 14.10 2.47 1.00
N VAL A 89 13.35 1.49 0.50
CA VAL A 89 13.71 0.69 -0.68
C VAL A 89 12.63 0.87 -1.74
N GLY A 90 13.00 1.36 -2.91
CA GLY A 90 12.05 1.62 -4.00
C GLY A 90 12.35 2.93 -4.74
N PRO A 91 11.50 3.31 -5.71
CA PRO A 91 10.28 2.63 -6.14
C PRO A 91 10.54 1.27 -6.80
N ILE A 92 9.66 0.31 -6.55
CA ILE A 92 9.72 -1.03 -7.16
C ILE A 92 8.69 -1.10 -8.28
N LEU A 93 9.14 -1.36 -9.51
CA LEU A 93 8.26 -1.53 -10.66
C LEU A 93 7.69 -2.94 -10.66
N MET A 94 6.40 -3.07 -10.44
CA MET A 94 5.70 -4.35 -10.47
C MET A 94 5.32 -4.77 -11.90
N GLY A 95 5.18 -6.07 -12.14
CA GLY A 95 4.76 -6.60 -13.43
C GLY A 95 5.88 -6.86 -14.44
N MET A 96 7.13 -6.48 -14.13
CA MET A 96 8.30 -6.73 -14.98
C MET A 96 9.13 -7.94 -14.54
N GLY A 97 8.58 -8.83 -13.74
CA GLY A 97 9.29 -9.98 -13.19
C GLY A 97 10.48 -9.60 -12.31
N ASN A 98 10.48 -8.43 -11.71
CA ASN A 98 11.57 -7.84 -10.92
C ASN A 98 12.91 -7.63 -11.65
N ARG A 99 12.93 -7.79 -12.98
CA ARG A 99 14.14 -7.71 -13.79
C ARG A 99 14.52 -6.30 -14.22
N ALA A 100 13.65 -5.33 -14.03
CA ALA A 100 13.89 -3.95 -14.37
C ALA A 100 13.19 -3.03 -13.37
N HIS A 101 13.89 -1.98 -12.94
CA HIS A 101 13.35 -0.94 -12.08
C HIS A 101 13.76 0.44 -12.59
N VAL A 102 12.91 1.43 -12.37
CA VAL A 102 13.18 2.82 -12.70
C VAL A 102 13.58 3.54 -11.42
N VAL A 103 14.73 4.19 -11.44
CA VAL A 103 15.25 4.96 -10.32
C VAL A 103 15.41 6.43 -10.69
N SER A 104 15.31 7.34 -9.71
CA SER A 104 15.54 8.76 -9.95
C SER A 104 17.04 9.08 -9.99
N PRO A 105 17.45 10.16 -10.68
CA PRO A 105 18.86 10.61 -10.67
C PRO A 105 19.40 10.96 -9.28
N SER A 106 18.53 11.20 -8.30
CA SER A 106 18.87 11.51 -6.91
C SER A 106 19.07 10.28 -6.02
N ILE A 107 19.03 9.07 -6.60
CA ILE A 107 19.23 7.84 -5.84
C ILE A 107 20.65 7.80 -5.23
N THR A 108 20.74 7.34 -3.99
CA THR A 108 22.04 7.12 -3.34
C THR A 108 22.73 5.86 -3.88
N ALA A 109 24.05 5.76 -3.73
CA ALA A 109 24.79 4.57 -4.11
C ALA A 109 24.25 3.30 -3.41
N ARG A 110 23.89 3.39 -2.12
CA ARG A 110 23.24 2.29 -1.39
C ARG A 110 21.86 1.96 -1.97
N GLY A 111 21.08 2.97 -2.31
CA GLY A 111 19.76 2.79 -2.96
C GLY A 111 19.90 2.06 -4.29
N LEU A 112 20.88 2.45 -5.12
CA LEU A 112 21.15 1.80 -6.39
C LEU A 112 21.57 0.33 -6.21
N LEU A 113 22.44 0.05 -5.23
CA LEU A 113 22.84 -1.31 -4.88
C LEU A 113 21.63 -2.18 -4.46
N ASN A 114 20.76 -1.64 -3.62
CA ASN A 114 19.55 -2.34 -3.19
C ASN A 114 18.62 -2.65 -4.38
N MET A 115 18.43 -1.69 -5.28
CA MET A 115 17.58 -1.90 -6.46
C MET A 115 18.18 -2.90 -7.44
N ALA A 116 19.51 -2.90 -7.61
CA ALA A 116 20.21 -3.90 -8.42
C ALA A 116 20.09 -5.31 -7.81
N ALA A 117 20.21 -5.43 -6.49
CA ALA A 117 20.02 -6.70 -5.79
C ALA A 117 18.60 -7.26 -5.97
N ILE A 118 17.57 -6.39 -5.86
CA ILE A 118 16.17 -6.78 -6.11
C ILE A 118 16.00 -7.25 -7.56
N ALA A 119 16.53 -6.51 -8.54
CA ALA A 119 16.45 -6.89 -9.95
C ALA A 119 17.16 -8.22 -10.25
N GLY A 120 18.23 -8.54 -9.52
CA GLY A 120 18.96 -9.79 -9.63
C GLY A 120 18.36 -10.98 -8.86
N THR A 121 17.38 -10.74 -8.00
CA THR A 121 16.76 -11.80 -7.20
C THR A 121 15.81 -12.64 -8.07
N PRO A 122 15.92 -13.98 -8.06
CA PRO A 122 14.97 -14.83 -8.75
C PRO A 122 13.55 -14.60 -8.25
N VAL A 123 12.61 -14.36 -9.16
CA VAL A 123 11.19 -14.27 -8.82
C VAL A 123 10.67 -15.68 -8.59
N ALA A 124 10.08 -15.93 -7.41
CA ALA A 124 9.30 -17.14 -7.21
C ALA A 124 8.14 -17.13 -8.22
N GLN A 125 8.10 -18.13 -9.08
CA GLN A 125 6.94 -18.32 -9.97
C GLN A 125 5.80 -18.80 -9.10
N TYR A 126 4.91 -17.88 -8.74
CA TYR A 126 3.58 -18.26 -8.25
C TYR A 126 2.81 -18.74 -9.48
N GLY A 127 2.65 -20.06 -9.57
CA GLY A 127 1.80 -20.71 -10.56
C GLY A 127 0.32 -20.52 -10.26
#